data_a7e646e91ce6a32dd3ff560cdfdde216
#
_entry.id   a7e646e91ce6a32dd3ff560cdfdde216
#
_cell.length_a   1.000
_cell.length_b   1.000
_cell.length_c   1.000
_cell.angle_alpha   90.00
_cell.angle_beta   90.00
_cell.angle_gamma   90.00
#
_symmetry.space_group_name_H-M   'P 1'
#
loop_
_entity.id
_entity.type
_entity.pdbx_description
1 polymer ?
#
loop_
_entity_poly.entity_id
_entity_poly.type
_entity_poly.pdbx_seq_one_letter_code
_entity_poly.pdbx_strand_id
1 'polypeptide(L)'
;MILSVIYAQDRSLIFTTGSPISTEGHTIQWDGTSGLSVSDRIHISGNMVLEALKIYAVADTETAMARVILQADYGGIPGEEIYSWDVDVSAETHGNNYFLIITTDLCIYLDADNFYWLTLHAADIESQITWLYSNNATFTYTTSSDQGENWETATTGNCGALSVWAEYIYEPEVDEMIGDINADGAVNILDVVLLANAVLTGNYLSEGDINGDGMTNVLDIVGMVNIILDGPPTEQLPVWAYEDINMNSDYFGEMIGPETFNGNVSLYYFGKAG
;
A
#
# COMPACT_ATOMS: atom_id res chain seq x y z
N MET A 1 21.85 14.02 1.12
CA MET A 1 21.41 13.11 2.19
C MET A 1 19.93 13.39 2.38
N ILE A 2 19.11 12.72 1.59
CA ILE A 2 17.65 12.87 1.61
C ILE A 2 17.17 12.20 2.90
N LEU A 3 16.70 12.99 3.84
CA LEU A 3 16.01 12.50 5.01
C LEU A 3 14.60 12.09 4.55
N SER A 4 14.40 10.82 4.24
CA SER A 4 13.05 10.29 4.07
C SER A 4 12.34 10.42 5.42
N VAL A 5 11.39 11.34 5.49
CA VAL A 5 10.44 11.40 6.60
C VAL A 5 9.54 10.19 6.41
N ILE A 6 9.84 9.11 7.13
CA ILE A 6 8.92 7.98 7.24
C ILE A 6 7.77 8.46 8.11
N TYR A 7 6.67 8.86 7.50
CA TYR A 7 5.39 8.94 8.20
C TYR A 7 5.03 7.51 8.59
N ALA A 8 4.99 7.23 9.88
CA ALA A 8 4.35 6.02 10.37
C ALA A 8 2.85 6.14 10.03
N GLN A 9 2.46 5.63 8.87
CA GLN A 9 1.05 5.46 8.55
C GLN A 9 0.55 4.27 9.34
N ASP A 10 -0.62 4.42 9.94
CA ASP A 10 -1.25 3.33 10.69
C ASP A 10 -1.56 2.18 9.73
N ARG A 11 -1.15 0.97 10.10
CA ARG A 11 -1.51 -0.28 9.43
C ARG A 11 -3.03 -0.30 9.18
N SER A 12 -3.43 -0.35 7.92
CA SER A 12 -4.82 -0.32 7.51
C SER A 12 -5.31 -1.69 7.08
N LEU A 13 -6.56 -2.02 7.45
CA LEU A 13 -7.25 -3.18 6.87
C LEU A 13 -7.65 -2.80 5.45
N ILE A 14 -7.00 -3.41 4.46
CA ILE A 14 -7.19 -3.08 3.05
C ILE A 14 -8.15 -4.04 2.32
N PHE A 15 -8.25 -5.27 2.81
CA PHE A 15 -9.12 -6.28 2.24
C PHE A 15 -9.59 -7.25 3.32
N THR A 16 -10.84 -7.69 3.24
CA THR A 16 -11.36 -8.79 4.07
C THR A 16 -12.52 -9.47 3.37
N THR A 17 -12.53 -10.80 3.44
CA THR A 17 -13.70 -11.60 3.06
C THR A 17 -14.71 -11.68 4.21
N GLY A 18 -14.34 -11.26 5.41
CA GLY A 18 -15.14 -11.33 6.64
C GLY A 18 -14.68 -12.44 7.58
N SER A 19 -15.32 -12.49 8.75
CA SER A 19 -15.06 -13.54 9.75
C SER A 19 -16.00 -14.72 9.56
N PRO A 20 -15.61 -15.97 9.90
CA PRO A 20 -16.50 -17.11 9.81
C PRO A 20 -17.62 -17.03 10.86
N ILE A 21 -18.77 -17.59 10.53
CA ILE A 21 -19.93 -17.72 11.44
C ILE A 21 -20.16 -19.17 11.87
N SER A 22 -19.43 -20.10 11.31
CA SER A 22 -19.48 -21.54 11.61
C SER A 22 -18.08 -22.14 11.59
N THR A 23 -17.97 -23.40 11.90
CA THR A 23 -16.75 -24.20 11.76
C THR A 23 -16.67 -24.94 10.43
N GLU A 24 -17.58 -24.67 9.50
CA GLU A 24 -17.55 -25.23 8.15
C GLU A 24 -16.51 -24.48 7.31
N GLY A 25 -15.87 -25.22 6.41
CA GLY A 25 -14.82 -24.67 5.54
C GLY A 25 -14.37 -25.62 4.45
N HIS A 26 -13.36 -25.21 3.73
CA HIS A 26 -12.65 -26.07 2.79
C HIS A 26 -11.67 -26.94 3.55
N THR A 27 -11.78 -28.26 3.42
CA THR A 27 -10.81 -29.19 4.00
C THR A 27 -9.61 -29.32 3.06
N ILE A 28 -8.54 -28.65 3.43
CA ILE A 28 -7.26 -28.61 2.71
C ILE A 28 -6.44 -29.82 3.14
N GLN A 29 -6.06 -30.65 2.17
CA GLN A 29 -5.27 -31.86 2.42
C GLN A 29 -4.52 -32.29 1.16
N TRP A 30 -3.50 -33.14 1.35
CA TRP A 30 -2.72 -33.72 0.27
C TRP A 30 -2.33 -35.16 0.60
N ASP A 31 -2.54 -36.12 -0.30
CA ASP A 31 -2.21 -37.55 -0.07
C ASP A 31 -0.93 -38.00 -0.80
N GLY A 32 -0.21 -37.05 -1.39
CA GLY A 32 0.98 -37.32 -2.21
C GLY A 32 0.69 -37.44 -3.71
N THR A 33 -0.60 -37.48 -4.11
CA THR A 33 -1.04 -37.64 -5.50
C THR A 33 -2.15 -36.64 -5.83
N SER A 34 -3.09 -36.48 -4.93
CA SER A 34 -4.22 -35.57 -5.07
C SER A 34 -4.64 -34.97 -3.74
N GLY A 35 -5.37 -33.87 -3.77
CA GLY A 35 -5.85 -33.22 -2.57
C GLY A 35 -6.71 -32.02 -2.90
N LEU A 36 -6.93 -31.16 -1.94
CA LEU A 36 -7.60 -29.89 -2.15
C LEU A 36 -6.69 -28.75 -1.72
N SER A 37 -6.45 -27.84 -2.64
CA SER A 37 -5.89 -26.52 -2.38
C SER A 37 -6.92 -25.48 -2.80
N VAL A 38 -6.96 -24.37 -2.07
CA VAL A 38 -7.91 -23.28 -2.31
C VAL A 38 -7.17 -21.98 -2.41
N SER A 39 -7.60 -21.13 -3.32
CA SER A 39 -7.04 -19.80 -3.51
C SER A 39 -8.15 -18.76 -3.59
N ASP A 40 -8.04 -17.71 -2.77
CA ASP A 40 -8.96 -16.59 -2.74
C ASP A 40 -8.38 -15.39 -3.43
N ARG A 41 -9.19 -14.70 -4.25
CA ARG A 41 -8.78 -13.54 -5.02
C ARG A 41 -8.92 -12.26 -4.21
N ILE A 42 -7.84 -11.49 -4.17
CA ILE A 42 -7.73 -10.22 -3.43
C ILE A 42 -7.59 -9.08 -4.45
N HIS A 43 -8.35 -8.00 -4.26
CA HIS A 43 -8.21 -6.77 -5.04
C HIS A 43 -7.51 -5.70 -4.21
N ILE A 44 -6.50 -5.07 -4.77
CA ILE A 44 -5.71 -4.01 -4.15
C ILE A 44 -5.95 -2.71 -4.91
N SER A 45 -6.42 -1.67 -4.19
CA SER A 45 -6.84 -0.39 -4.79
C SER A 45 -5.76 0.71 -4.79
N GLY A 46 -4.57 0.44 -4.25
CA GLY A 46 -3.48 1.41 -4.19
C GLY A 46 -2.12 0.72 -4.06
N ASN A 47 -1.03 1.44 -4.32
CA ASN A 47 0.32 0.94 -4.09
C ASN A 47 0.57 0.79 -2.58
N MET A 48 0.91 -0.41 -2.14
CA MET A 48 0.99 -0.74 -0.71
C MET A 48 2.13 -1.70 -0.41
N VAL A 49 2.56 -1.72 0.85
CA VAL A 49 3.42 -2.76 1.40
C VAL A 49 2.58 -3.66 2.30
N LEU A 50 2.63 -4.96 2.05
CA LEU A 50 1.91 -5.95 2.86
C LEU A 50 2.48 -6.00 4.28
N GLU A 51 1.61 -5.86 5.28
CA GLU A 51 1.98 -5.80 6.69
C GLU A 51 1.58 -7.04 7.48
N ALA A 52 0.39 -7.60 7.19
CA ALA A 52 -0.07 -8.80 7.84
C ALA A 52 -1.19 -9.49 7.06
N LEU A 53 -1.27 -10.80 7.24
CA LEU A 53 -2.37 -11.65 6.81
C LEU A 53 -2.99 -12.34 8.02
N LYS A 54 -4.31 -12.38 8.09
CA LYS A 54 -5.06 -13.19 9.04
C LYS A 54 -5.89 -14.21 8.28
N ILE A 55 -5.70 -15.47 8.59
CA ILE A 55 -6.40 -16.59 7.96
C ILE A 55 -7.18 -17.34 9.03
N TYR A 56 -8.47 -17.52 8.81
CA TYR A 56 -9.33 -18.25 9.72
C TYR A 56 -9.32 -19.73 9.33
N ALA A 57 -8.51 -20.48 10.02
CA ALA A 57 -8.35 -21.91 9.77
C ALA A 57 -8.16 -22.67 11.08
N VAL A 58 -8.46 -23.94 11.06
CA VAL A 58 -8.26 -24.87 12.17
C VAL A 58 -7.49 -26.09 11.69
N ALA A 59 -6.64 -26.62 12.56
CA ALA A 59 -5.98 -27.89 12.35
C ALA A 59 -6.96 -29.03 12.62
N ASP A 60 -7.12 -29.95 11.67
CA ASP A 60 -7.94 -31.16 11.81
C ASP A 60 -7.10 -32.37 12.25
N THR A 61 -5.77 -32.24 12.20
CA THR A 61 -4.80 -33.23 12.65
C THR A 61 -3.97 -32.67 13.81
N GLU A 62 -3.33 -33.55 14.59
CA GLU A 62 -2.54 -33.17 15.77
C GLU A 62 -1.36 -32.27 15.40
N THR A 63 -0.78 -32.48 14.21
CA THR A 63 0.21 -31.62 13.58
C THR A 63 -0.29 -31.24 12.20
N ALA A 64 -0.52 -29.96 11.94
CA ALA A 64 -1.02 -29.49 10.65
C ALA A 64 -0.17 -28.33 10.14
N MET A 65 0.61 -28.60 9.10
CA MET A 65 1.45 -27.62 8.42
C MET A 65 0.74 -27.11 7.18
N ALA A 66 0.57 -25.81 7.11
CA ALA A 66 0.05 -25.10 5.93
C ALA A 66 1.19 -24.44 5.16
N ARG A 67 1.10 -24.45 3.85
CA ARG A 67 1.82 -23.53 3.00
C ARG A 67 0.86 -22.47 2.49
N VAL A 68 1.09 -21.24 2.89
CA VAL A 68 0.35 -20.06 2.43
C VAL A 68 1.16 -19.40 1.33
N ILE A 69 0.54 -19.11 0.18
CA ILE A 69 1.23 -18.54 -0.98
C ILE A 69 0.48 -17.29 -1.44
N LEU A 70 1.21 -16.19 -1.59
CA LEU A 70 0.76 -14.99 -2.28
C LEU A 70 1.21 -15.07 -3.72
N GLN A 71 0.28 -14.95 -4.66
CA GLN A 71 0.54 -15.10 -6.09
C GLN A 71 -0.05 -13.92 -6.89
N ALA A 72 0.58 -13.61 -8.01
CA ALA A 72 0.04 -12.67 -8.99
C ALA A 72 -1.19 -13.28 -9.69
N ASP A 73 -2.08 -12.41 -10.21
CA ASP A 73 -3.19 -12.86 -11.05
C ASP A 73 -2.68 -13.18 -12.47
N TYR A 74 -3.06 -14.33 -12.98
CA TYR A 74 -2.79 -14.72 -14.36
C TYR A 74 -4.10 -15.10 -15.08
N GLY A 75 -4.70 -14.08 -15.71
CA GLY A 75 -5.93 -14.28 -16.47
C GLY A 75 -7.13 -14.76 -15.65
N GLY A 76 -7.19 -14.42 -14.36
CA GLY A 76 -8.29 -14.75 -13.46
C GLY A 76 -8.09 -16.04 -12.66
N ILE A 77 -6.88 -16.60 -12.64
CA ILE A 77 -6.44 -17.73 -11.81
C ILE A 77 -5.10 -17.39 -11.14
N PRO A 78 -4.68 -18.12 -10.08
CA PRO A 78 -3.36 -17.94 -9.46
C PRO A 78 -2.23 -18.17 -10.48
N GLY A 79 -1.28 -17.23 -10.52
CA GLY A 79 -0.12 -17.24 -11.39
C GLY A 79 1.19 -17.41 -10.61
N GLU A 80 2.19 -16.58 -10.92
CA GLU A 80 3.53 -16.65 -10.34
C GLU A 80 3.50 -16.40 -8.83
N GLU A 81 4.26 -17.21 -8.07
CA GLU A 81 4.46 -17.04 -6.64
C GLU A 81 5.27 -15.75 -6.39
N ILE A 82 4.72 -14.85 -5.57
CA ILE A 82 5.40 -13.65 -5.09
C ILE A 82 6.14 -13.97 -3.79
N TYR A 83 5.45 -14.65 -2.87
CA TYR A 83 6.01 -15.07 -1.60
C TYR A 83 5.23 -16.25 -1.01
N SER A 84 5.90 -17.05 -0.16
CA SER A 84 5.25 -18.15 0.55
C SER A 84 5.74 -18.32 1.99
N TRP A 85 4.86 -18.85 2.84
CA TRP A 85 5.09 -19.10 4.26
C TRP A 85 4.67 -20.52 4.61
N ASP A 86 5.52 -21.24 5.33
CA ASP A 86 5.15 -22.50 5.97
C ASP A 86 4.72 -22.19 7.43
N VAL A 87 3.50 -22.57 7.80
CA VAL A 87 2.87 -22.24 9.07
C VAL A 87 2.42 -23.50 9.80
N ASP A 88 2.83 -23.67 11.04
CA ASP A 88 2.28 -24.69 11.94
C ASP A 88 0.91 -24.21 12.46
N VAL A 89 -0.16 -24.59 11.76
CA VAL A 89 -1.53 -24.18 12.10
C VAL A 89 -1.93 -24.69 13.47
N SER A 90 -1.48 -25.87 13.87
CA SER A 90 -1.81 -26.46 15.19
C SER A 90 -1.18 -25.68 16.33
N ALA A 91 0.04 -25.15 16.16
CA ALA A 91 0.72 -24.33 17.14
C ALA A 91 0.21 -22.88 17.13
N GLU A 92 0.07 -22.28 15.94
CA GLU A 92 -0.24 -20.84 15.77
C GLU A 92 -1.70 -20.49 16.14
N THR A 93 -2.66 -21.39 15.98
CA THR A 93 -4.06 -21.09 16.33
C THR A 93 -4.31 -21.03 17.84
N HIS A 94 -3.54 -21.72 18.67
CA HIS A 94 -3.62 -21.70 20.16
C HIS A 94 -5.05 -21.72 20.72
N GLY A 95 -5.95 -22.49 20.09
CA GLY A 95 -7.36 -22.56 20.45
C GLY A 95 -8.23 -21.42 19.90
N ASN A 96 -7.67 -20.52 19.10
CA ASN A 96 -8.42 -19.62 18.24
C ASN A 96 -8.63 -20.28 16.88
N ASN A 97 -9.62 -19.81 16.14
CA ASN A 97 -9.90 -20.32 14.79
C ASN A 97 -9.18 -19.49 13.72
N TYR A 98 -7.98 -19.00 14.00
CA TYR A 98 -7.17 -18.22 13.05
C TYR A 98 -5.70 -18.23 13.44
N PHE A 99 -4.85 -17.92 12.45
CA PHE A 99 -3.45 -17.57 12.65
C PHE A 99 -3.11 -16.26 11.94
N LEU A 100 -1.98 -15.67 12.33
CA LEU A 100 -1.46 -14.42 11.79
C LEU A 100 -0.10 -14.64 11.15
N ILE A 101 0.11 -14.06 9.96
CA ILE A 101 1.41 -13.93 9.32
C ILE A 101 1.76 -12.44 9.35
N ILE A 102 2.86 -12.09 9.99
CA ILE A 102 3.38 -10.72 10.04
C ILE A 102 4.47 -10.61 8.98
N THR A 103 4.37 -9.60 8.14
CA THR A 103 5.20 -9.42 6.94
C THR A 103 5.97 -8.10 6.92
N THR A 104 5.89 -7.31 7.99
CA THR A 104 6.47 -5.96 8.09
C THR A 104 7.94 -5.86 7.68
N ASP A 105 8.73 -6.90 7.96
CA ASP A 105 10.17 -6.92 7.65
C ASP A 105 10.48 -7.44 6.23
N LEU A 106 9.47 -7.86 5.46
CA LEU A 106 9.67 -8.53 4.17
C LEU A 106 9.58 -7.58 2.97
N CYS A 107 9.05 -6.37 3.15
CA CYS A 107 8.86 -5.37 2.08
C CYS A 107 8.17 -5.95 0.83
N ILE A 108 7.04 -6.64 1.02
CA ILE A 108 6.26 -7.21 -0.10
C ILE A 108 5.37 -6.11 -0.68
N TYR A 109 5.67 -5.69 -1.90
CA TYR A 109 4.95 -4.64 -2.59
C TYR A 109 3.73 -5.19 -3.31
N LEU A 110 2.61 -4.46 -3.21
CA LEU A 110 1.36 -4.73 -3.91
C LEU A 110 1.00 -3.50 -4.74
N ASP A 111 0.85 -3.69 -6.04
CA ASP A 111 0.56 -2.61 -6.98
C ASP A 111 -0.93 -2.27 -7.02
N ALA A 112 -1.21 -0.99 -7.25
CA ALA A 112 -2.58 -0.47 -7.38
C ALA A 112 -3.35 -1.16 -8.51
N ASP A 113 -4.67 -1.29 -8.30
CA ASP A 113 -5.64 -1.83 -9.26
C ASP A 113 -5.34 -3.25 -9.76
N ASN A 114 -4.46 -3.98 -9.06
CA ASN A 114 -4.14 -5.35 -9.36
C ASN A 114 -4.92 -6.34 -8.50
N PHE A 115 -5.05 -7.54 -9.04
CA PHE A 115 -5.55 -8.70 -8.32
C PHE A 115 -4.39 -9.59 -7.91
N TYR A 116 -4.53 -10.17 -6.73
CA TYR A 116 -3.63 -11.16 -6.18
C TYR A 116 -4.42 -12.36 -5.70
N TRP A 117 -3.73 -13.46 -5.49
CA TRP A 117 -4.32 -14.69 -4.98
C TRP A 117 -3.61 -15.10 -3.70
N LEU A 118 -4.38 -15.44 -2.69
CA LEU A 118 -3.89 -16.05 -1.47
C LEU A 118 -4.30 -17.51 -1.46
N THR A 119 -3.32 -18.38 -1.57
CA THR A 119 -3.50 -19.82 -1.67
C THR A 119 -3.14 -20.51 -0.37
N LEU A 120 -3.93 -21.50 0.02
CA LEU A 120 -3.64 -22.40 1.12
C LEU A 120 -3.47 -23.84 0.62
N HIS A 121 -2.31 -24.42 0.87
CA HIS A 121 -1.98 -25.84 0.64
C HIS A 121 -1.75 -26.54 1.98
N ALA A 122 -1.96 -27.87 2.02
CA ALA A 122 -1.35 -28.72 3.02
C ALA A 122 0.14 -28.87 2.66
N ALA A 123 1.04 -28.56 3.60
CA ALA A 123 2.48 -28.59 3.34
C ALA A 123 3.03 -30.03 3.24
N ASP A 124 2.33 -30.98 3.81
CA ASP A 124 2.70 -32.42 3.79
C ASP A 124 1.46 -33.33 3.76
N ILE A 125 1.70 -34.62 3.65
CA ILE A 125 0.64 -35.64 3.52
C ILE A 125 -0.07 -35.98 4.83
N GLU A 126 0.46 -35.52 5.98
CA GLU A 126 -0.09 -35.78 7.29
C GLU A 126 -0.98 -34.62 7.76
N SER A 127 -0.88 -33.48 7.07
CA SER A 127 -1.57 -32.24 7.41
C SER A 127 -2.97 -32.21 6.81
N GLN A 128 -3.95 -31.95 7.68
CA GLN A 128 -5.30 -31.63 7.29
C GLN A 128 -5.77 -30.38 8.01
N ILE A 129 -6.29 -29.41 7.24
CA ILE A 129 -6.62 -28.07 7.70
C ILE A 129 -7.99 -27.69 7.15
N THR A 130 -8.88 -27.20 7.98
CA THR A 130 -10.12 -26.58 7.52
C THR A 130 -9.95 -25.06 7.43
N TRP A 131 -9.91 -24.52 6.22
CA TRP A 131 -10.01 -23.07 5.98
C TRP A 131 -11.48 -22.67 6.08
N LEU A 132 -11.84 -21.95 7.13
CA LEU A 132 -13.23 -21.65 7.46
C LEU A 132 -13.86 -20.75 6.41
N TYR A 133 -15.12 -21.01 6.06
CA TYR A 133 -15.85 -20.17 5.11
C TYR A 133 -16.06 -18.77 5.64
N SER A 134 -15.88 -17.80 4.75
CA SER A 134 -16.30 -16.42 4.99
C SER A 134 -17.83 -16.33 5.16
N ASN A 135 -18.27 -15.35 5.94
CA ASN A 135 -19.69 -14.99 6.04
C ASN A 135 -20.23 -14.25 4.79
N ASN A 136 -19.37 -13.97 3.80
CA ASN A 136 -19.69 -13.23 2.61
C ASN A 136 -19.36 -14.06 1.35
N ALA A 137 -20.40 -14.53 0.67
CA ALA A 137 -20.30 -15.38 -0.52
C ALA A 137 -20.12 -14.60 -1.84
N THR A 138 -19.69 -13.34 -1.81
CA THR A 138 -19.53 -12.50 -3.01
C THR A 138 -18.10 -12.46 -3.56
N PHE A 139 -17.15 -13.03 -2.84
CA PHE A 139 -15.76 -13.06 -3.26
C PHE A 139 -15.44 -14.22 -4.21
N THR A 140 -14.41 -14.03 -5.01
CA THR A 140 -13.95 -15.00 -6.01
C THR A 140 -12.90 -15.92 -5.42
N TYR A 141 -13.04 -17.21 -5.65
CA TYR A 141 -12.06 -18.21 -5.29
C TYR A 141 -11.92 -19.27 -6.39
N THR A 142 -10.87 -20.08 -6.29
CA THR A 142 -10.65 -21.24 -7.15
C THR A 142 -10.05 -22.39 -6.34
N THR A 143 -10.09 -23.58 -6.90
CA THR A 143 -9.57 -24.80 -6.28
C THR A 143 -8.62 -25.52 -7.20
N SER A 144 -7.70 -26.28 -6.62
CA SER A 144 -6.80 -27.18 -7.32
C SER A 144 -6.78 -28.53 -6.61
N SER A 145 -6.67 -29.61 -7.38
CA SER A 145 -6.54 -30.97 -6.86
C SER A 145 -5.11 -31.53 -6.93
N ASP A 146 -4.16 -30.73 -7.44
CA ASP A 146 -2.77 -31.11 -7.72
C ASP A 146 -1.75 -30.09 -7.18
N GLN A 147 -2.04 -29.51 -6.01
CA GLN A 147 -1.17 -28.55 -5.32
C GLN A 147 -0.92 -27.26 -6.13
N GLY A 148 -1.87 -26.83 -6.96
CA GLY A 148 -1.78 -25.58 -7.71
C GLY A 148 -1.07 -25.67 -9.06
N GLU A 149 -0.76 -26.90 -9.54
CA GLU A 149 -0.25 -27.06 -10.91
C GLU A 149 -1.33 -26.72 -11.94
N ASN A 150 -2.59 -27.10 -11.64
CA ASN A 150 -3.76 -26.75 -12.44
C ASN A 150 -4.87 -26.19 -11.55
N TRP A 151 -5.49 -25.10 -11.99
CA TRP A 151 -6.58 -24.44 -11.29
C TRP A 151 -7.89 -24.62 -12.02
N GLU A 152 -8.96 -24.87 -11.27
CA GLU A 152 -10.33 -24.85 -11.81
C GLU A 152 -10.73 -23.43 -12.22
N THR A 153 -11.81 -23.31 -12.98
CA THR A 153 -12.36 -21.99 -13.31
C THR A 153 -12.81 -21.27 -12.05
N ALA A 154 -12.28 -20.06 -11.84
CA ALA A 154 -12.62 -19.26 -10.67
C ALA A 154 -14.13 -18.95 -10.63
N THR A 155 -14.69 -19.02 -9.43
CA THR A 155 -16.12 -18.82 -9.18
C THR A 155 -16.32 -17.93 -7.95
N THR A 156 -17.53 -17.40 -7.78
CA THR A 156 -17.91 -16.68 -6.57
C THR A 156 -18.68 -17.60 -5.63
N GLY A 157 -18.46 -17.48 -4.32
CA GLY A 157 -19.15 -18.33 -3.34
C GLY A 157 -18.45 -18.43 -2.01
N ASN A 158 -18.37 -19.67 -1.52
CA ASN A 158 -17.79 -20.01 -0.23
C ASN A 158 -16.26 -19.90 -0.25
N CYS A 159 -15.75 -18.68 -0.32
CA CYS A 159 -14.33 -18.40 -0.17
C CYS A 159 -13.88 -18.60 1.28
N GLY A 160 -12.58 -18.67 1.51
CA GLY A 160 -12.00 -18.71 2.85
C GLY A 160 -12.15 -17.38 3.57
N ALA A 161 -12.27 -17.43 4.88
CA ALA A 161 -12.29 -16.23 5.70
C ALA A 161 -10.86 -15.72 5.90
N LEU A 162 -10.60 -14.48 5.47
CA LEU A 162 -9.29 -13.85 5.59
C LEU A 162 -9.39 -12.33 5.77
N SER A 163 -8.29 -11.74 6.21
CA SER A 163 -8.12 -10.28 6.25
C SER A 163 -6.68 -9.93 5.91
N VAL A 164 -6.48 -8.81 5.23
CA VAL A 164 -5.19 -8.31 4.75
C VAL A 164 -4.99 -6.90 5.27
N TRP A 165 -3.85 -6.66 5.90
CA TRP A 165 -3.40 -5.34 6.33
C TRP A 165 -2.18 -4.94 5.53
N ALA A 166 -2.15 -3.68 5.13
CA ALA A 166 -1.02 -3.09 4.44
C ALA A 166 -0.85 -1.62 4.81
N GLU A 167 0.30 -1.09 4.50
CA GLU A 167 0.61 0.32 4.57
C GLU A 167 0.61 0.91 3.16
N TYR A 168 -0.06 2.05 2.97
CA TYR A 168 -0.01 2.77 1.70
C TYR A 168 1.39 3.30 1.44
N ILE A 169 1.92 3.02 0.27
CA ILE A 169 3.10 3.70 -0.22
C ILE A 169 2.62 5.09 -0.68
N TYR A 170 2.85 6.08 0.15
CA TYR A 170 2.72 7.45 -0.28
C TYR A 170 3.93 7.76 -1.17
N GLU A 171 3.76 7.65 -2.47
CA GLU A 171 4.63 8.37 -3.37
C GLU A 171 4.25 9.84 -3.18
N PRO A 172 5.12 10.69 -2.61
CA PRO A 172 4.83 12.11 -2.61
C PRO A 172 4.55 12.44 -4.06
N GLU A 173 3.35 12.98 -4.33
CA GLU A 173 3.12 13.62 -5.61
C GLU A 173 4.33 14.51 -5.80
N VAL A 174 5.20 14.17 -6.74
CA VAL A 174 6.20 15.13 -7.22
C VAL A 174 5.28 16.15 -7.83
N ASP A 175 4.95 17.21 -7.09
CA ASP A 175 4.40 18.41 -7.69
C ASP A 175 5.34 18.66 -8.86
N GLU A 176 4.86 18.39 -10.07
CA GLU A 176 5.63 18.71 -11.27
C GLU A 176 5.87 20.20 -11.14
N MET A 177 7.04 20.55 -10.63
CA MET A 177 7.38 21.93 -10.30
C MET A 177 7.43 22.65 -11.64
N ILE A 178 6.33 23.36 -11.95
CA ILE A 178 6.23 24.09 -13.21
C ILE A 178 7.51 24.93 -13.34
N GLY A 179 8.25 24.69 -14.42
CA GLY A 179 9.53 25.32 -14.66
C GLY A 179 10.77 24.49 -14.34
N ASP A 180 10.65 23.35 -13.66
CA ASP A 180 11.75 22.39 -13.46
C ASP A 180 11.81 21.42 -14.66
N ILE A 181 12.44 21.88 -15.75
CA ILE A 181 12.48 21.16 -17.02
C ILE A 181 13.48 20.01 -17.01
N ASN A 182 14.52 20.10 -16.16
CA ASN A 182 15.54 19.07 -16.05
C ASN A 182 15.24 18.05 -14.95
N ALA A 183 14.14 18.24 -14.19
CA ALA A 183 13.69 17.39 -13.08
C ALA A 183 14.75 17.20 -12.00
N ASP A 184 15.55 18.26 -11.68
CA ASP A 184 16.55 18.22 -10.62
C ASP A 184 16.02 18.70 -9.26
N GLY A 185 14.73 19.08 -9.19
CA GLY A 185 14.03 19.56 -8.00
C GLY A 185 14.22 21.03 -7.71
N ALA A 186 14.70 21.84 -8.69
CA ALA A 186 14.92 23.26 -8.51
C ALA A 186 14.73 24.04 -9.82
N VAL A 187 13.81 25.01 -9.83
CA VAL A 187 13.68 25.95 -10.96
C VAL A 187 14.84 26.95 -10.93
N ASN A 188 15.72 26.85 -11.90
CA ASN A 188 16.95 27.67 -11.96
C ASN A 188 17.36 28.02 -13.41
N ILE A 189 18.54 28.64 -13.57
CA ILE A 189 18.99 29.11 -14.89
C ILE A 189 19.19 27.96 -15.89
N LEU A 190 19.41 26.72 -15.45
CA LEU A 190 19.58 25.58 -16.35
C LEU A 190 18.25 25.27 -17.06
N ASP A 191 17.13 25.39 -16.34
CA ASP A 191 15.80 25.22 -16.92
C ASP A 191 15.46 26.28 -17.94
N VAL A 192 15.85 27.54 -17.67
CA VAL A 192 15.70 28.63 -18.66
C VAL A 192 16.42 28.30 -19.94
N VAL A 193 17.62 27.73 -19.87
CA VAL A 193 18.40 27.34 -21.05
C VAL A 193 17.68 26.21 -21.82
N LEU A 194 17.14 25.22 -21.11
CA LEU A 194 16.38 24.16 -21.75
C LEU A 194 15.09 24.64 -22.37
N LEU A 195 14.35 25.53 -21.68
CA LEU A 195 13.15 26.17 -22.21
C LEU A 195 13.44 26.97 -23.44
N ALA A 196 14.50 27.79 -23.42
CA ALA A 196 14.91 28.57 -24.59
C ALA A 196 15.25 27.69 -25.81
N ASN A 197 15.90 26.55 -25.57
CA ASN A 197 16.17 25.57 -26.63
C ASN A 197 14.88 24.94 -27.18
N ALA A 198 13.92 24.62 -26.33
CA ALA A 198 12.62 24.08 -26.72
C ALA A 198 11.86 25.11 -27.61
N VAL A 199 11.83 26.37 -27.18
CA VAL A 199 11.23 27.48 -27.97
C VAL A 199 11.89 27.64 -29.32
N LEU A 200 13.23 27.59 -29.40
CA LEU A 200 13.97 27.71 -30.64
C LEU A 200 13.75 26.54 -31.61
N THR A 201 13.51 25.38 -31.08
CA THR A 201 13.25 24.15 -31.87
C THR A 201 11.77 23.92 -32.16
N GLY A 202 10.88 24.74 -31.58
CA GLY A 202 9.43 24.62 -31.74
C GLY A 202 8.84 23.39 -31.02
N ASN A 203 9.50 22.88 -29.99
CA ASN A 203 9.00 21.77 -29.18
C ASN A 203 8.12 22.32 -28.06
N TYR A 204 6.91 21.73 -27.91
CA TYR A 204 6.07 21.98 -26.76
C TYR A 204 6.58 21.18 -25.56
N LEU A 205 6.68 21.84 -24.40
CA LEU A 205 6.98 21.26 -23.11
C LEU A 205 5.89 21.68 -22.13
N SER A 206 5.18 20.72 -21.52
CA SER A 206 4.12 20.99 -20.53
C SER A 206 4.67 21.70 -19.30
N GLU A 207 5.83 21.27 -18.80
CA GLU A 207 6.55 21.83 -17.65
C GLU A 207 7.10 23.24 -17.95
N GLY A 208 7.22 23.56 -19.23
CA GLY A 208 7.69 24.84 -19.75
C GLY A 208 6.58 25.85 -20.13
N ASP A 209 5.32 25.45 -20.04
CA ASP A 209 4.17 26.33 -20.23
C ASP A 209 3.83 27.06 -18.93
N ILE A 210 4.63 28.08 -18.63
CA ILE A 210 4.61 28.78 -17.32
C ILE A 210 3.32 29.59 -17.15
N ASN A 211 2.75 30.09 -18.26
CA ASN A 211 1.54 30.92 -18.22
C ASN A 211 0.24 30.12 -18.44
N GLY A 212 0.33 28.82 -18.78
CA GLY A 212 -0.81 27.92 -18.98
C GLY A 212 -1.63 28.22 -20.24
N ASP A 213 -1.04 28.84 -21.27
CA ASP A 213 -1.76 29.21 -22.51
C ASP A 213 -1.77 28.06 -23.55
N GLY A 214 -1.14 26.94 -23.28
CA GLY A 214 -1.04 25.78 -24.16
C GLY A 214 0.07 25.90 -25.20
N MET A 215 0.98 26.85 -25.08
CA MET A 215 2.11 27.04 -25.98
C MET A 215 3.39 27.32 -25.22
N THR A 216 4.47 26.65 -25.59
CA THR A 216 5.81 26.98 -25.09
C THR A 216 6.45 28.03 -25.97
N ASN A 217 6.61 29.26 -25.45
CA ASN A 217 7.09 30.40 -26.21
C ASN A 217 7.95 31.37 -25.36
N VAL A 218 8.30 32.53 -25.91
CA VAL A 218 9.17 33.51 -25.23
C VAL A 218 8.53 34.11 -23.96
N LEU A 219 7.20 34.11 -23.86
CA LEU A 219 6.51 34.64 -22.68
C LEU A 219 6.75 33.72 -21.47
N ASP A 220 6.89 32.41 -21.71
CA ASP A 220 7.20 31.43 -20.67
C ASP A 220 8.64 31.60 -20.17
N ILE A 221 9.58 31.89 -21.07
CA ILE A 221 10.96 32.20 -20.67
C ILE A 221 10.97 33.43 -19.74
N VAL A 222 10.21 34.48 -20.07
CA VAL A 222 10.10 35.66 -19.21
C VAL A 222 9.43 35.29 -17.86
N GLY A 223 8.37 34.48 -17.92
CA GLY A 223 7.69 33.99 -16.72
C GLY A 223 8.63 33.22 -15.79
N MET A 224 9.40 32.28 -16.34
CA MET A 224 10.37 31.48 -15.60
C MET A 224 11.48 32.37 -15.00
N VAL A 225 12.02 33.31 -15.74
CA VAL A 225 13.01 34.26 -15.20
C VAL A 225 12.45 35.05 -14.01
N ASN A 226 11.18 35.49 -14.08
CA ASN A 226 10.55 36.14 -12.95
C ASN A 226 10.42 35.24 -11.74
N ILE A 227 10.04 33.97 -11.91
CA ILE A 227 9.99 32.98 -10.82
C ILE A 227 11.36 32.84 -10.15
N ILE A 228 12.44 32.77 -10.93
CA ILE A 228 13.81 32.66 -10.41
C ILE A 228 14.25 33.94 -9.66
N LEU A 229 13.88 35.10 -10.14
CA LEU A 229 14.27 36.40 -9.55
C LEU A 229 13.46 36.70 -8.27
N ASP A 230 12.18 36.40 -8.28
CA ASP A 230 11.28 36.66 -7.15
C ASP A 230 11.34 35.57 -6.09
N GLY A 231 11.98 34.42 -6.37
CA GLY A 231 11.96 33.20 -5.58
C GLY A 231 10.66 32.40 -5.77
N PRO A 232 10.62 31.13 -5.37
CA PRO A 232 9.38 30.36 -5.37
C PRO A 232 8.33 31.11 -4.56
N PRO A 233 7.03 31.06 -4.97
CA PRO A 233 5.98 31.61 -4.14
C PRO A 233 6.16 31.05 -2.73
N THR A 234 6.36 31.95 -1.75
CA THR A 234 6.50 31.55 -0.36
C THR A 234 5.28 30.72 -0.03
N GLU A 235 5.48 29.40 0.20
CA GLU A 235 4.42 28.57 0.72
C GLU A 235 3.83 29.28 1.92
N GLN A 236 2.58 29.69 1.78
CA GLN A 236 1.87 30.29 2.89
C GLN A 236 1.73 29.17 3.93
N LEU A 237 2.47 29.27 5.02
CA LEU A 237 2.35 28.31 6.12
C LEU A 237 0.87 28.09 6.43
N PRO A 238 0.44 26.84 6.63
CA PRO A 238 -0.96 26.56 6.90
C PRO A 238 -1.44 27.41 8.07
N VAL A 239 -2.50 28.16 7.86
CA VAL A 239 -3.09 29.05 8.88
C VAL A 239 -3.85 28.19 9.87
N TRP A 240 -3.22 27.83 10.96
CA TRP A 240 -3.84 27.20 12.11
C TRP A 240 -3.34 27.83 13.39
N ALA A 241 -4.15 27.85 14.43
CA ALA A 241 -3.77 28.26 15.76
C ALA A 241 -4.52 27.45 16.80
N TYR A 242 -3.84 27.05 17.85
CA TYR A 242 -4.40 26.33 18.99
C TYR A 242 -4.02 27.05 20.29
N GLU A 243 -4.91 26.97 21.28
CA GLU A 243 -4.63 27.50 22.62
C GLU A 243 -3.47 26.74 23.26
N ASP A 244 -2.45 27.47 23.76
CA ASP A 244 -1.38 26.89 24.55
C ASP A 244 -1.90 26.54 25.95
N ILE A 245 -2.05 25.25 26.21
CA ILE A 245 -2.52 24.69 27.48
C ILE A 245 -1.36 24.36 28.46
N ASN A 246 -0.12 24.63 28.10
CA ASN A 246 1.03 24.38 28.95
C ASN A 246 1.20 25.51 29.98
N MET A 247 0.84 25.25 31.23
CA MET A 247 0.92 26.25 32.33
C MET A 247 2.32 26.77 32.62
N ASN A 248 3.36 26.15 32.07
CA ASN A 248 4.76 26.61 32.23
C ASN A 248 5.27 27.33 30.98
N SER A 249 4.43 27.57 29.98
CA SER A 249 4.77 28.32 28.76
C SER A 249 4.53 29.81 28.98
N ASP A 250 5.38 30.63 28.36
CA ASP A 250 5.20 32.11 28.32
C ASP A 250 3.94 32.50 27.52
N TYR A 251 3.38 31.58 26.74
CA TYR A 251 2.19 31.74 25.89
C TYR A 251 0.94 31.07 26.48
N PHE A 252 0.96 30.63 27.75
CA PHE A 252 -0.17 29.92 28.36
C PHE A 252 -1.50 30.69 28.19
N GLY A 253 -2.49 30.02 27.56
CA GLY A 253 -3.80 30.58 27.29
C GLY A 253 -3.87 31.45 26.01
N GLU A 254 -2.79 31.61 25.29
CA GLU A 254 -2.75 32.34 24.02
C GLU A 254 -2.96 31.37 22.84
N MET A 255 -3.51 31.90 21.74
CA MET A 255 -3.62 31.17 20.47
C MET A 255 -2.27 31.21 19.77
N ILE A 256 -1.58 30.07 19.63
CA ILE A 256 -0.29 29.94 19.00
C ILE A 256 -0.37 29.11 17.71
N GLY A 257 0.35 29.52 16.71
CA GLY A 257 0.43 28.86 15.41
C GLY A 257 1.66 29.32 14.64
N PRO A 258 1.82 28.92 13.37
CA PRO A 258 2.97 29.29 12.55
C PRO A 258 3.23 30.81 12.50
N GLU A 259 2.19 31.63 12.45
CA GLU A 259 2.29 33.09 12.40
C GLU A 259 2.84 33.72 13.67
N THR A 260 2.63 33.07 14.83
CA THR A 260 3.12 33.55 16.12
C THR A 260 4.65 33.62 16.17
N PHE A 261 5.31 32.74 15.41
CA PHE A 261 6.77 32.60 15.39
C PHE A 261 7.40 33.02 14.07
N ASN A 262 6.74 33.91 13.34
CA ASN A 262 7.19 34.39 12.05
C ASN A 262 8.63 34.92 12.12
N GLY A 263 9.49 34.51 11.20
CA GLY A 263 10.90 34.85 11.15
C GLY A 263 11.81 33.96 12.02
N ASN A 264 11.25 32.96 12.70
CA ASN A 264 12.00 31.97 13.48
C ASN A 264 11.82 30.57 12.90
N VAL A 265 12.77 29.68 13.20
CA VAL A 265 12.62 28.24 12.89
C VAL A 265 11.75 27.61 13.97
N SER A 266 10.57 27.11 13.59
CA SER A 266 9.61 26.47 14.48
C SER A 266 9.51 24.98 14.17
N LEU A 267 9.51 24.13 15.21
CA LEU A 267 9.28 22.69 15.11
C LEU A 267 7.94 22.36 15.78
N TYR A 268 7.02 21.78 15.03
CA TYR A 268 5.72 21.34 15.53
C TYR A 268 5.68 19.81 15.63
N TYR A 269 5.30 19.31 16.79
CA TYR A 269 5.14 17.88 17.03
C TYR A 269 3.67 17.58 17.35
N PHE A 270 3.02 16.78 16.50
CA PHE A 270 1.66 16.31 16.71
C PHE A 270 1.70 14.89 17.27
N GLY A 271 1.58 14.75 18.58
CA GLY A 271 1.54 13.48 19.27
C GLY A 271 0.10 13.05 19.60
N LYS A 272 -0.16 11.74 19.62
CA LYS A 272 -1.40 11.20 20.16
C LYS A 272 -1.28 11.14 21.68
N ALA A 273 -2.23 11.76 22.38
CA ALA A 273 -2.39 11.52 23.80
C ALA A 273 -2.85 10.07 24.02
N GLY A 274 -2.08 9.29 24.80
CA GLY A 274 -2.36 7.91 25.15
C GLY A 274 -3.55 7.76 26.10
#